data_d8734c14d7f05c510b831fd3ab9b5bf9
#
_entry.id   d8734c14d7f05c510b831fd3ab9b5bf9
#
_cell.length_a   1.000
_cell.length_b   1.000
_cell.length_c   1.000
_cell.angle_alpha   90.00
_cell.angle_beta   90.00
_cell.angle_gamma   90.00
#
_symmetry.space_group_name_H-M   'P 1'
#
loop_
_entity.id
_entity.type
_entity.pdbx_description
1 polymer ?
#
loop_
_entity_poly.entity_id
_entity_poly.type
_entity_poly.pdbx_seq_one_letter_code
_entity_poly.pdbx_strand_id
1 'polypeptide(L)'
;MKKNSLWISLLALVCTLSAARAGAAELLPGEREAVVTAIPGVVADGAKWELVWADFVTADGIVGTPDGSVIFAQEQTDSIKKLDPSGREYTVVTNAHGPGAVSLDAMGRLYAVQRTCTEPLNRDLGGCNELTMISMLLPSQRLLANSFPDGQTFGRPNDLIADGKGGAYFTSGGAYYVNPEGVVSTVADKGSIRSNGIMLSPDGRTLYVTNNTEVVAFDVASDGSTSNRRVFGGLDGDNGGDGMAIDGEGRLYVTAAQGVHVLSPSGQHLGVIPTPRRAITLAFSGPDKKTLYVPQMGAVGPDGKAWTTPEGVRNTAMTIYRLPMLAQGYKGRPK
;
A
#
# COMPACT_ATOMS: atom_id res chain seq x y z
N MET A 1 -52.84 70.00 30.77
CA MET A 1 -51.49 69.41 30.61
C MET A 1 -51.55 67.94 30.92
N LYS A 2 -51.55 67.08 29.83
CA LYS A 2 -51.58 65.62 29.94
C LYS A 2 -50.20 65.10 29.63
N LYS A 3 -49.55 64.38 30.59
CA LYS A 3 -48.32 63.66 30.37
C LYS A 3 -48.56 62.31 29.79
N ASN A 4 -48.07 62.05 28.58
CA ASN A 4 -48.04 60.73 28.00
C ASN A 4 -46.76 60.03 28.42
N SER A 5 -46.91 58.90 29.10
CA SER A 5 -45.80 57.97 29.41
C SER A 5 -45.76 56.90 28.31
N LEU A 6 -44.60 56.86 27.62
CA LEU A 6 -44.29 55.84 26.59
C LEU A 6 -43.69 54.62 27.30
N TRP A 7 -44.34 53.45 27.15
CA TRP A 7 -43.81 52.20 27.57
C TRP A 7 -43.03 51.59 26.40
N ILE A 8 -41.70 51.41 26.53
CA ILE A 8 -40.88 50.70 25.57
C ILE A 8 -40.80 49.23 26.05
N SER A 9 -41.45 48.35 25.32
CA SER A 9 -41.34 46.90 25.51
C SER A 9 -40.07 46.36 24.86
N LEU A 10 -39.14 45.92 25.67
CA LEU A 10 -37.92 45.27 25.21
C LEU A 10 -38.24 43.79 24.83
N LEU A 11 -38.29 43.48 23.56
CA LEU A 11 -38.41 42.10 23.09
C LEU A 11 -37.00 41.47 23.14
N ALA A 12 -36.77 40.57 24.06
CA ALA A 12 -35.55 39.77 24.11
C ALA A 12 -35.65 38.66 23.05
N LEU A 13 -34.87 38.79 21.98
CA LEU A 13 -34.72 37.75 20.93
C LEU A 13 -33.78 36.68 21.48
N VAL A 14 -34.34 35.54 21.92
CA VAL A 14 -33.57 34.35 22.27
C VAL A 14 -33.15 33.66 21.01
N CYS A 15 -31.92 33.87 20.55
CA CYS A 15 -31.28 33.04 19.51
C CYS A 15 -30.94 31.68 20.12
N THR A 16 -31.76 30.67 19.88
CA THR A 16 -31.38 29.28 20.09
C THR A 16 -30.40 28.87 19.01
N LEU A 17 -29.10 28.83 19.36
CA LEU A 17 -28.11 28.15 18.54
C LEU A 17 -28.43 26.65 18.53
N SER A 18 -29.09 26.18 17.49
CA SER A 18 -29.15 24.77 17.16
C SER A 18 -27.74 24.35 16.74
N ALA A 19 -27.01 23.69 17.64
CA ALA A 19 -25.80 22.98 17.29
C ALA A 19 -26.21 21.87 16.30
N ALA A 20 -25.97 22.10 15.02
CA ALA A 20 -26.05 21.06 14.01
C ALA A 20 -25.07 19.96 14.44
N ARG A 21 -25.57 18.84 14.94
CA ARG A 21 -24.79 17.61 15.03
C ARG A 21 -24.33 17.31 13.60
N ALA A 22 -23.04 17.39 13.36
CA ALA A 22 -22.45 16.82 12.18
C ALA A 22 -22.86 15.34 12.17
N GLY A 23 -23.82 14.99 11.31
CA GLY A 23 -24.21 13.59 11.09
C GLY A 23 -22.96 12.81 10.75
N ALA A 24 -22.78 11.61 11.32
CA ALA A 24 -21.77 10.69 10.86
C ALA A 24 -21.96 10.52 9.34
N ALA A 25 -20.88 10.65 8.57
CA ALA A 25 -20.93 10.42 7.14
C ALA A 25 -21.48 9.00 6.92
N GLU A 26 -22.48 8.87 6.04
CA GLU A 26 -23.06 7.56 5.73
C GLU A 26 -21.98 6.68 5.09
N LEU A 27 -21.83 5.45 5.61
CA LEU A 27 -20.85 4.48 5.08
C LEU A 27 -21.30 4.02 3.69
N LEU A 28 -20.37 3.98 2.75
CA LEU A 28 -20.62 3.40 1.45
C LEU A 28 -20.76 1.86 1.56
N PRO A 29 -21.51 1.20 0.65
CA PRO A 29 -21.65 -0.25 0.63
C PRO A 29 -20.30 -0.96 0.74
N GLY A 30 -20.17 -1.87 1.72
CA GLY A 30 -18.94 -2.62 2.00
C GLY A 30 -17.91 -1.89 2.85
N GLU A 31 -18.14 -0.64 3.24
CA GLU A 31 -17.34 0.04 4.25
C GLU A 31 -17.72 -0.39 5.66
N ARG A 32 -16.74 -0.29 6.54
CA ARG A 32 -16.88 -0.43 8.00
C ARG A 32 -16.48 0.87 8.68
N GLU A 33 -16.96 1.06 9.89
CA GLU A 33 -16.51 2.18 10.70
C GLU A 33 -15.00 2.06 10.97
N ALA A 34 -14.26 3.14 10.71
CA ALA A 34 -12.81 3.21 10.86
C ALA A 34 -12.43 4.44 11.69
N VAL A 35 -12.76 4.39 12.98
CA VAL A 35 -12.40 5.45 13.93
C VAL A 35 -10.92 5.35 14.25
N VAL A 36 -10.16 6.35 13.83
CA VAL A 36 -8.73 6.43 14.10
C VAL A 36 -8.52 7.01 15.49
N THR A 37 -7.88 6.25 16.37
CA THR A 37 -7.39 6.70 17.66
C THR A 37 -5.92 7.11 17.56
N ALA A 38 -5.48 8.04 18.40
CA ALA A 38 -4.11 8.50 18.37
C ALA A 38 -3.11 7.37 18.63
N ILE A 39 -2.10 7.27 17.77
CA ILE A 39 -0.86 6.54 18.03
C ILE A 39 0.24 7.61 18.12
N PRO A 40 0.89 7.82 19.29
CA PRO A 40 1.82 8.92 19.50
C PRO A 40 2.93 8.98 18.44
N GLY A 41 3.12 10.15 17.82
CA GLY A 41 4.10 10.36 16.75
C GLY A 41 3.78 9.68 15.40
N VAL A 42 2.65 8.99 15.29
CA VAL A 42 2.23 8.24 14.10
C VAL A 42 1.01 8.88 13.44
N VAL A 43 -0.10 8.96 14.15
CA VAL A 43 -1.37 9.48 13.64
C VAL A 43 -2.13 10.22 14.75
N ALA A 44 -2.82 11.30 14.38
CA ALA A 44 -3.61 12.09 15.32
C ALA A 44 -4.95 11.40 15.64
N ASP A 45 -5.48 11.69 16.81
CA ASP A 45 -6.83 11.27 17.18
C ASP A 45 -7.88 11.85 16.22
N GLY A 46 -8.84 11.03 15.84
CA GLY A 46 -9.93 11.44 14.96
C GLY A 46 -9.50 11.78 13.52
N ALA A 47 -8.27 11.47 13.09
CA ALA A 47 -7.85 11.60 11.70
C ALA A 47 -8.85 10.87 10.78
N LYS A 48 -9.15 11.47 9.61
CA LYS A 48 -10.21 10.96 8.71
C LYS A 48 -9.62 10.38 7.44
N TRP A 49 -10.12 9.22 7.07
CA TRP A 49 -9.89 8.63 5.77
C TRP A 49 -10.62 9.41 4.69
N GLU A 50 -9.99 9.57 3.55
CA GLU A 50 -10.55 10.18 2.34
C GLU A 50 -10.40 9.21 1.18
N LEU A 51 -11.50 8.87 0.50
CA LEU A 51 -11.49 8.11 -0.76
C LEU A 51 -10.97 9.03 -1.87
N VAL A 52 -9.87 8.66 -2.52
CA VAL A 52 -9.22 9.47 -3.55
C VAL A 52 -9.21 8.82 -4.93
N TRP A 53 -9.49 7.53 -5.01
CA TRP A 53 -9.58 6.80 -6.26
C TRP A 53 -10.47 5.58 -6.10
N ALA A 54 -11.26 5.28 -7.13
CA ALA A 54 -12.02 4.03 -7.25
C ALA A 54 -12.16 3.68 -8.73
N ASP A 55 -12.03 2.38 -9.05
CA ASP A 55 -12.20 1.85 -10.38
C ASP A 55 -12.76 0.43 -10.32
N PHE A 56 -13.28 -0.06 -11.43
CA PHE A 56 -13.73 -1.45 -11.60
C PHE A 56 -12.56 -2.44 -11.64
N VAL A 57 -11.39 -2.00 -12.07
CA VAL A 57 -10.12 -2.74 -12.04
C VAL A 57 -9.31 -2.39 -10.78
N THR A 58 -8.31 -3.21 -10.45
CA THR A 58 -7.65 -3.10 -9.15
C THR A 58 -6.46 -2.15 -9.14
N ALA A 59 -6.21 -1.51 -7.99
CA ALA A 59 -4.91 -0.97 -7.62
C ALA A 59 -4.20 -2.00 -6.73
N ASP A 60 -3.03 -2.48 -7.16
CA ASP A 60 -2.20 -3.38 -6.36
C ASP A 60 -0.95 -2.62 -5.84
N GLY A 61 0.21 -3.22 -5.80
CA GLY A 61 1.42 -2.62 -5.24
C GLY A 61 1.57 -1.14 -5.55
N ILE A 62 1.79 -0.33 -4.52
CA ILE A 62 1.78 1.14 -4.59
C ILE A 62 3.08 1.73 -4.02
N VAL A 63 3.55 2.81 -4.61
CA VAL A 63 4.71 3.58 -4.11
C VAL A 63 4.42 5.09 -4.16
N GLY A 64 4.97 5.83 -3.21
CA GLY A 64 4.94 7.30 -3.27
C GLY A 64 6.04 7.84 -4.19
N THR A 65 5.83 9.03 -4.73
CA THR A 65 6.80 9.74 -5.56
C THR A 65 7.24 11.05 -4.93
N PRO A 66 8.40 11.62 -5.34
CA PRO A 66 8.90 12.88 -4.78
C PRO A 66 7.99 14.09 -4.97
N ASP A 67 7.14 14.07 -6.01
CA ASP A 67 6.16 15.14 -6.29
C ASP A 67 4.86 14.99 -5.48
N GLY A 68 4.80 14.03 -4.57
CA GLY A 68 3.63 13.78 -3.72
C GLY A 68 2.54 12.92 -4.35
N SER A 69 2.75 12.43 -5.57
CA SER A 69 1.86 11.47 -6.23
C SER A 69 2.08 10.05 -5.70
N VAL A 70 1.21 9.13 -6.10
CA VAL A 70 1.44 7.68 -5.95
C VAL A 70 1.47 7.02 -7.34
N ILE A 71 2.32 6.00 -7.47
CA ILE A 71 2.34 5.09 -8.62
C ILE A 71 1.85 3.74 -8.12
N PHE A 72 0.96 3.09 -8.87
CA PHE A 72 0.42 1.77 -8.52
C PHE A 72 0.30 0.85 -9.73
N ALA A 73 0.40 -0.43 -9.45
CA ALA A 73 0.22 -1.49 -10.44
C ALA A 73 -1.27 -1.74 -10.70
N GLN A 74 -1.63 -1.88 -11.96
CA GLN A 74 -2.97 -2.25 -12.39
C GLN A 74 -2.88 -3.48 -13.29
N GLU A 75 -2.99 -4.66 -12.69
CA GLU A 75 -2.70 -5.94 -13.33
C GLU A 75 -3.64 -6.21 -14.51
N GLN A 76 -4.96 -5.94 -14.34
CA GLN A 76 -5.98 -6.25 -15.33
C GLN A 76 -5.91 -5.40 -16.59
N THR A 77 -5.37 -4.19 -16.50
CA THR A 77 -5.20 -3.28 -17.64
C THR A 77 -3.79 -3.31 -18.22
N ASP A 78 -2.95 -4.22 -17.72
CA ASP A 78 -1.57 -4.36 -18.16
C ASP A 78 -0.77 -3.05 -18.10
N SER A 79 -1.02 -2.25 -17.05
CA SER A 79 -0.47 -0.90 -16.96
C SER A 79 0.00 -0.54 -15.55
N ILE A 80 0.85 0.47 -15.49
CA ILE A 80 1.20 1.16 -14.25
C ILE A 80 0.63 2.56 -14.32
N LYS A 81 -0.10 2.94 -13.29
CA LYS A 81 -0.80 4.20 -13.16
C LYS A 81 -0.11 5.13 -12.17
N LYS A 82 -0.34 6.41 -12.35
CA LYS A 82 0.04 7.46 -11.41
C LYS A 82 -1.19 8.27 -11.05
N LEU A 83 -1.42 8.46 -9.75
CA LEU A 83 -2.44 9.36 -9.21
C LEU A 83 -1.73 10.56 -8.58
N ASP A 84 -1.98 11.75 -9.11
CA ASP A 84 -1.40 12.97 -8.58
C ASP A 84 -2.16 13.50 -7.35
N PRO A 85 -1.60 14.47 -6.59
CA PRO A 85 -2.26 15.01 -5.41
C PRO A 85 -3.62 15.67 -5.68
N SER A 86 -3.93 16.04 -6.94
CA SER A 86 -5.23 16.58 -7.34
C SER A 86 -6.27 15.50 -7.62
N GLY A 87 -5.88 14.23 -7.59
CA GLY A 87 -6.74 13.08 -7.90
C GLY A 87 -6.80 12.75 -9.40
N ARG A 88 -5.92 13.32 -10.22
CA ARG A 88 -5.86 13.01 -11.65
C ARG A 88 -5.00 11.78 -11.90
N GLU A 89 -5.54 10.83 -12.68
CA GLU A 89 -4.86 9.62 -13.09
C GLU A 89 -4.14 9.77 -14.42
N TYR A 90 -2.96 9.13 -14.53
CA TYR A 90 -2.15 9.01 -15.74
C TYR A 90 -1.65 7.59 -15.90
N THR A 91 -1.50 7.11 -17.12
CA THR A 91 -0.75 5.89 -17.41
C THR A 91 0.73 6.23 -17.55
N VAL A 92 1.57 5.59 -16.74
CA VAL A 92 3.03 5.78 -16.71
C VAL A 92 3.74 4.74 -17.58
N VAL A 93 3.26 3.48 -17.52
CA VAL A 93 3.78 2.38 -18.32
C VAL A 93 2.60 1.62 -18.91
N THR A 94 2.65 1.33 -20.20
CA THR A 94 1.74 0.42 -20.91
C THR A 94 2.48 -0.88 -21.22
N ASN A 95 1.75 -1.97 -21.46
CA ASN A 95 2.32 -3.29 -21.72
C ASN A 95 3.30 -3.70 -20.60
N ALA A 96 2.85 -3.56 -19.37
CA ALA A 96 3.64 -3.83 -18.18
C ALA A 96 3.64 -5.33 -17.80
N HIS A 97 3.09 -6.19 -18.64
CA HIS A 97 3.00 -7.65 -18.49
C HIS A 97 2.36 -8.08 -17.16
N GLY A 98 1.17 -7.54 -16.87
CA GLY A 98 0.39 -7.87 -15.68
C GLY A 98 1.12 -7.49 -14.39
N PRO A 99 1.40 -6.19 -14.17
CA PRO A 99 2.16 -5.76 -12.99
C PRO A 99 1.35 -6.02 -11.72
N GLY A 100 1.97 -6.64 -10.72
CA GLY A 100 1.34 -6.93 -9.43
C GLY A 100 1.87 -6.06 -8.30
N ALA A 101 3.13 -5.66 -8.35
CA ALA A 101 3.73 -4.76 -7.39
C ALA A 101 4.79 -3.88 -8.04
N VAL A 102 5.04 -2.73 -7.43
CA VAL A 102 6.03 -1.76 -7.88
C VAL A 102 6.89 -1.28 -6.72
N SER A 103 8.13 -0.91 -7.03
CA SER A 103 9.07 -0.27 -6.11
C SER A 103 9.88 0.78 -6.84
N LEU A 104 10.11 1.92 -6.22
CA LEU A 104 11.03 2.96 -6.68
C LEU A 104 12.30 2.93 -5.84
N ASP A 105 13.46 3.07 -6.46
CA ASP A 105 14.67 3.34 -5.70
C ASP A 105 14.98 4.84 -5.61
N ALA A 106 16.03 5.18 -4.85
CA ALA A 106 16.45 6.57 -4.64
C ALA A 106 16.90 7.28 -5.93
N MET A 107 17.19 6.56 -7.00
CA MET A 107 17.55 7.09 -8.31
C MET A 107 16.34 7.26 -9.23
N GLY A 108 15.14 6.95 -8.75
CA GLY A 108 13.89 7.01 -9.53
C GLY A 108 13.72 5.85 -10.51
N ARG A 109 14.47 4.75 -10.35
CA ARG A 109 14.27 3.55 -11.15
C ARG A 109 13.05 2.80 -10.64
N LEU A 110 12.11 2.49 -11.54
CA LEU A 110 10.87 1.78 -11.24
C LEU A 110 11.04 0.29 -11.52
N TYR A 111 10.86 -0.52 -10.51
CA TYR A 111 10.87 -1.98 -10.58
C TYR A 111 9.46 -2.52 -10.45
N ALA A 112 9.19 -3.69 -11.06
CA ALA A 112 7.90 -4.36 -10.96
C ALA A 112 8.04 -5.87 -10.87
N VAL A 113 7.09 -6.46 -10.15
CA VAL A 113 6.69 -7.86 -10.33
C VAL A 113 5.72 -7.90 -11.48
N GLN A 114 5.99 -8.76 -12.47
CA GLN A 114 5.15 -8.94 -13.66
C GLN A 114 4.56 -10.36 -13.65
N ARG A 115 3.24 -10.43 -13.54
CA ARG A 115 2.48 -11.68 -13.34
C ARG A 115 1.97 -12.27 -14.64
N THR A 116 2.09 -11.56 -15.75
CA THR A 116 1.69 -11.96 -17.10
C THR A 116 0.30 -12.60 -17.14
N CYS A 117 0.20 -13.89 -17.50
CA CYS A 117 -1.05 -14.63 -17.65
C CYS A 117 -1.64 -15.20 -16.35
N THR A 118 -1.14 -14.82 -15.19
CA THR A 118 -1.65 -15.38 -13.92
C THR A 118 -3.00 -14.79 -13.50
N GLU A 119 -3.38 -13.67 -14.07
CA GLU A 119 -4.71 -13.07 -13.93
C GLU A 119 -5.56 -13.41 -15.17
N PRO A 120 -6.76 -13.98 -15.02
CA PRO A 120 -7.59 -14.42 -16.17
C PRO A 120 -7.85 -13.32 -17.21
N LEU A 121 -8.08 -12.06 -16.79
CA LEU A 121 -8.30 -10.96 -17.73
C LEU A 121 -7.08 -10.65 -18.60
N ASN A 122 -5.87 -10.88 -18.13
CA ASN A 122 -4.65 -10.61 -18.90
C ASN A 122 -4.51 -11.54 -20.10
N ARG A 123 -5.14 -12.72 -20.08
CA ARG A 123 -5.14 -13.68 -21.21
C ARG A 123 -5.87 -13.13 -22.43
N ASP A 124 -6.88 -12.29 -22.21
CA ASP A 124 -7.71 -11.72 -23.26
C ASP A 124 -7.05 -10.52 -23.94
N LEU A 125 -6.01 -9.92 -23.32
CA LEU A 125 -5.29 -8.76 -23.85
C LEU A 125 -4.31 -9.10 -24.99
N GLY A 126 -4.06 -10.39 -25.25
CA GLY A 126 -3.06 -10.82 -26.23
C GLY A 126 -1.61 -10.60 -25.74
N GLY A 127 -0.65 -11.23 -26.43
CA GLY A 127 0.77 -11.09 -26.08
C GLY A 127 1.19 -11.64 -24.72
N CYS A 128 0.27 -12.28 -24.02
CA CYS A 128 0.49 -12.91 -22.74
C CYS A 128 1.42 -14.11 -22.90
N ASN A 129 2.48 -14.14 -22.14
CA ASN A 129 3.34 -15.33 -22.00
C ASN A 129 3.18 -15.89 -20.58
N GLU A 130 3.49 -17.14 -20.37
CA GLU A 130 3.35 -17.79 -19.06
C GLU A 130 4.51 -17.48 -18.11
N LEU A 131 5.52 -16.73 -18.57
CA LEU A 131 6.68 -16.37 -17.77
C LEU A 131 6.38 -15.15 -16.92
N THR A 132 6.47 -15.33 -15.64
CA THR A 132 6.44 -14.22 -14.68
C THR A 132 7.85 -13.66 -14.51
N MET A 133 7.95 -12.36 -14.24
CA MET A 133 9.22 -11.66 -14.31
C MET A 133 9.40 -10.68 -13.14
N ILE A 134 10.67 -10.42 -12.84
CA ILE A 134 11.09 -9.26 -12.04
C ILE A 134 11.89 -8.36 -12.99
N SER A 135 11.44 -7.13 -13.17
CA SER A 135 12.04 -6.21 -14.12
C SER A 135 12.20 -4.80 -13.54
N MET A 136 13.18 -4.08 -14.04
CA MET A 136 13.19 -2.61 -14.00
C MET A 136 12.44 -2.12 -15.24
N LEU A 137 11.47 -1.21 -15.06
CA LEU A 137 10.63 -0.69 -16.15
C LEU A 137 11.05 0.72 -16.58
N LEU A 138 11.54 1.53 -15.65
CA LEU A 138 12.00 2.91 -15.92
C LEU A 138 13.40 3.13 -15.34
N PRO A 139 14.24 3.97 -15.98
CA PRO A 139 13.99 4.77 -17.19
C PRO A 139 14.00 3.95 -18.48
N SER A 140 14.46 2.71 -18.42
CA SER A 140 14.46 1.78 -19.55
C SER A 140 14.11 0.38 -19.07
N GLN A 141 13.35 -0.34 -19.86
CA GLN A 141 12.96 -1.70 -19.53
C GLN A 141 14.17 -2.64 -19.53
N ARG A 142 14.33 -3.38 -18.43
CA ARG A 142 15.38 -4.38 -18.25
C ARG A 142 14.81 -5.55 -17.46
N LEU A 143 14.79 -6.74 -18.05
CA LEU A 143 14.54 -7.98 -17.34
C LEU A 143 15.69 -8.21 -16.33
N LEU A 144 15.35 -8.45 -15.06
CA LEU A 144 16.28 -8.95 -14.06
C LEU A 144 16.28 -10.47 -14.02
N ALA A 145 15.11 -11.09 -13.80
CA ALA A 145 14.98 -12.54 -13.82
C ALA A 145 13.54 -12.97 -14.17
N ASN A 146 13.38 -14.19 -14.71
CA ASN A 146 12.09 -14.80 -15.02
C ASN A 146 11.98 -16.27 -14.55
N SER A 147 13.00 -16.77 -13.88
CA SER A 147 13.04 -18.13 -13.33
C SER A 147 13.99 -18.24 -12.15
N PHE A 148 13.79 -19.27 -11.34
CA PHE A 148 14.75 -19.70 -10.34
C PHE A 148 15.98 -20.36 -10.99
N PRO A 149 17.09 -20.53 -10.24
CA PRO A 149 18.31 -21.17 -10.78
C PRO A 149 18.12 -22.58 -11.30
N ASP A 150 17.11 -23.31 -10.82
CA ASP A 150 16.73 -24.65 -11.28
C ASP A 150 15.84 -24.65 -12.55
N GLY A 151 15.57 -23.46 -13.11
CA GLY A 151 14.73 -23.28 -14.29
C GLY A 151 13.23 -23.23 -14.03
N GLN A 152 12.78 -23.41 -12.78
CA GLN A 152 11.35 -23.25 -12.45
C GLN A 152 10.93 -21.79 -12.53
N THR A 153 9.70 -21.56 -12.98
CA THR A 153 9.10 -20.23 -13.02
C THR A 153 8.79 -19.73 -11.59
N PHE A 154 8.70 -18.41 -11.41
CA PHE A 154 8.33 -17.82 -10.12
C PHE A 154 6.88 -18.14 -9.69
N GLY A 155 6.07 -18.71 -10.57
CA GLY A 155 4.64 -18.90 -10.32
C GLY A 155 3.89 -17.56 -10.35
N ARG A 156 3.36 -17.13 -9.20
CA ARG A 156 2.74 -15.81 -9.08
C ARG A 156 3.52 -14.99 -8.04
N PRO A 157 4.55 -14.25 -8.48
CA PRO A 157 5.29 -13.37 -7.57
C PRO A 157 4.35 -12.27 -7.04
N ASN A 158 4.55 -11.85 -5.78
CA ASN A 158 3.58 -11.01 -5.09
C ASN A 158 4.09 -9.58 -4.89
N ASP A 159 5.07 -9.36 -4.04
CA ASP A 159 5.59 -8.04 -3.70
C ASP A 159 7.10 -7.95 -3.95
N LEU A 160 7.63 -6.72 -4.06
CA LEU A 160 9.06 -6.49 -4.20
C LEU A 160 9.50 -5.18 -3.55
N ILE A 161 10.79 -5.13 -3.21
CA ILE A 161 11.48 -3.91 -2.79
C ILE A 161 12.85 -3.82 -3.49
N ALA A 162 13.12 -2.70 -4.16
CA ALA A 162 14.41 -2.43 -4.78
C ALA A 162 15.50 -2.27 -3.70
N ASP A 163 16.68 -2.83 -3.96
CA ASP A 163 17.83 -2.77 -3.03
C ASP A 163 18.57 -1.43 -3.09
N GLY A 164 18.27 -0.59 -4.10
CA GLY A 164 18.97 0.66 -4.39
C GLY A 164 20.31 0.49 -5.13
N LYS A 165 20.74 -0.75 -5.39
CA LYS A 165 21.99 -1.09 -6.08
C LYS A 165 21.78 -1.67 -7.49
N GLY A 166 20.52 -1.90 -7.87
CA GLY A 166 20.12 -2.43 -9.18
C GLY A 166 19.51 -3.82 -9.12
N GLY A 167 19.43 -4.42 -7.94
CA GLY A 167 18.72 -5.63 -7.63
C GLY A 167 17.39 -5.38 -6.91
N ALA A 168 16.69 -6.45 -6.54
CA ALA A 168 15.45 -6.39 -5.80
C ALA A 168 15.21 -7.66 -4.95
N TYR A 169 14.61 -7.48 -3.79
CA TYR A 169 14.02 -8.59 -3.04
C TYR A 169 12.56 -8.75 -3.46
N PHE A 170 12.08 -9.97 -3.55
CA PHE A 170 10.69 -10.25 -3.93
C PHE A 170 10.13 -11.48 -3.21
N THR A 171 8.80 -11.59 -3.19
CA THR A 171 8.11 -12.75 -2.60
C THR A 171 7.38 -13.56 -3.66
N SER A 172 7.43 -14.89 -3.53
CA SER A 172 6.65 -15.85 -4.32
C SER A 172 6.48 -17.16 -3.54
N GLY A 173 5.63 -17.13 -2.49
CA GLY A 173 5.45 -18.26 -1.57
C GLY A 173 6.68 -18.58 -0.69
N GLY A 174 7.76 -17.85 -0.89
CA GLY A 174 8.99 -17.71 -0.14
C GLY A 174 9.49 -16.28 -0.29
N ALA A 175 10.75 -16.01 0.05
CA ALA A 175 11.39 -14.73 -0.19
C ALA A 175 12.73 -14.93 -0.91
N TYR A 176 13.03 -14.07 -1.85
CA TYR A 176 14.15 -14.21 -2.78
C TYR A 176 14.83 -12.87 -3.03
N TYR A 177 16.06 -12.92 -3.49
CA TYR A 177 16.81 -11.76 -3.97
C TYR A 177 17.29 -12.00 -5.39
N VAL A 178 17.08 -11.05 -6.28
CA VAL A 178 17.70 -10.99 -7.60
C VAL A 178 18.73 -9.85 -7.60
N ASN A 179 19.98 -10.19 -7.89
CA ASN A 179 21.05 -9.21 -7.96
C ASN A 179 21.05 -8.44 -9.29
N PRO A 180 21.88 -7.39 -9.45
CA PRO A 180 21.96 -6.62 -10.70
C PRO A 180 22.35 -7.44 -11.93
N GLU A 181 23.03 -8.57 -11.74
CA GLU A 181 23.47 -9.47 -12.81
C GLU A 181 22.37 -10.48 -13.21
N GLY A 182 21.22 -10.48 -12.50
CA GLY A 182 20.09 -11.36 -12.77
C GLY A 182 20.16 -12.73 -12.06
N VAL A 183 21.10 -12.89 -11.12
CA VAL A 183 21.23 -14.11 -10.34
C VAL A 183 20.25 -14.07 -9.19
N VAL A 184 19.40 -15.12 -9.11
CA VAL A 184 18.41 -15.26 -8.04
C VAL A 184 18.99 -16.12 -6.91
N SER A 185 18.84 -15.64 -5.67
CA SER A 185 19.19 -16.38 -4.46
C SER A 185 18.01 -16.44 -3.47
N THR A 186 17.99 -17.48 -2.66
CA THR A 186 16.92 -17.71 -1.67
C THR A 186 17.21 -16.96 -0.38
N VAL A 187 16.22 -16.20 0.11
CA VAL A 187 16.17 -15.60 1.45
C VAL A 187 15.45 -16.54 2.40
N ALA A 188 14.30 -17.05 2.00
CA ALA A 188 13.52 -18.03 2.72
C ALA A 188 12.82 -18.97 1.73
N ASP A 189 12.94 -20.27 1.95
CA ASP A 189 12.38 -21.27 1.06
C ASP A 189 10.87 -21.18 0.95
N LYS A 190 10.35 -21.57 -0.20
CA LYS A 190 8.92 -21.70 -0.46
C LYS A 190 8.28 -22.60 0.60
N GLY A 191 7.23 -22.09 1.24
CA GLY A 191 6.50 -22.79 2.30
C GLY A 191 7.14 -22.72 3.70
N SER A 192 8.38 -22.22 3.84
CA SER A 192 8.98 -21.98 5.17
C SER A 192 8.42 -20.74 5.87
N ILE A 193 7.79 -19.86 5.10
CA ILE A 193 7.04 -18.66 5.53
C ILE A 193 5.79 -18.50 4.67
N ARG A 194 4.79 -17.83 5.22
CA ARG A 194 3.61 -17.36 4.46
C ARG A 194 3.85 -15.93 4.00
N SER A 195 4.78 -15.80 3.05
CA SER A 195 5.21 -14.50 2.57
C SER A 195 4.15 -13.78 1.73
N ASN A 196 4.06 -12.48 1.91
CA ASN A 196 3.31 -11.58 1.07
C ASN A 196 4.11 -10.28 0.90
N GLY A 197 3.98 -9.28 1.77
CA GLY A 197 4.74 -8.05 1.72
C GLY A 197 6.23 -8.21 2.05
N ILE A 198 7.05 -7.33 1.49
CA ILE A 198 8.50 -7.29 1.70
C ILE A 198 8.98 -5.83 1.79
N MET A 199 9.89 -5.53 2.73
CA MET A 199 10.38 -4.18 2.98
C MET A 199 11.81 -4.19 3.47
N LEU A 200 12.59 -3.15 3.14
CA LEU A 200 13.91 -2.90 3.71
C LEU A 200 13.89 -1.79 4.77
N SER A 201 14.69 -1.93 5.80
CA SER A 201 14.95 -0.84 6.75
C SER A 201 15.54 0.40 6.05
N PRO A 202 15.45 1.61 6.64
CA PRO A 202 15.99 2.82 6.05
C PRO A 202 17.49 2.73 5.69
N ASP A 203 18.28 2.04 6.50
CA ASP A 203 19.72 1.83 6.26
C ASP A 203 20.02 0.65 5.31
N GLY A 204 18.98 -0.11 4.90
CA GLY A 204 19.09 -1.26 4.00
C GLY A 204 19.75 -2.49 4.61
N ARG A 205 19.91 -2.55 5.94
CA ARG A 205 20.59 -3.65 6.65
C ARG A 205 19.65 -4.70 7.22
N THR A 206 18.35 -4.45 7.21
CA THR A 206 17.34 -5.40 7.65
C THR A 206 16.28 -5.54 6.57
N LEU A 207 15.99 -6.78 6.20
CA LEU A 207 14.87 -7.13 5.33
C LEU A 207 13.74 -7.66 6.20
N TYR A 208 12.54 -7.11 6.02
CA TYR A 208 11.30 -7.53 6.66
C TYR A 208 10.43 -8.27 5.65
N VAL A 209 9.83 -9.36 6.08
CA VAL A 209 8.87 -10.13 5.26
C VAL A 209 7.67 -10.47 6.14
N THR A 210 6.46 -10.22 5.65
CA THR A 210 5.24 -10.67 6.34
C THR A 210 5.16 -12.18 6.38
N ASN A 211 4.71 -12.74 7.51
CA ASN A 211 4.52 -14.16 7.73
C ASN A 211 3.18 -14.40 8.44
N ASN A 212 2.08 -14.15 7.72
CA ASN A 212 0.70 -14.27 8.17
C ASN A 212 0.35 -13.40 9.41
N THR A 213 0.67 -13.86 10.62
CA THR A 213 0.34 -13.20 11.90
C THR A 213 1.49 -12.39 12.49
N GLU A 214 2.62 -12.37 11.80
CA GLU A 214 3.84 -11.73 12.27
C GLU A 214 4.67 -11.19 11.10
N VAL A 215 5.70 -10.46 11.42
CA VAL A 215 6.78 -10.06 10.51
C VAL A 215 8.05 -10.78 10.93
N VAL A 216 8.74 -11.40 9.98
CA VAL A 216 10.09 -11.92 10.16
C VAL A 216 11.12 -10.95 9.60
N ALA A 217 12.30 -10.93 10.22
CA ALA A 217 13.41 -10.08 9.79
C ALA A 217 14.65 -10.92 9.47
N PHE A 218 15.46 -10.41 8.55
CA PHE A 218 16.73 -10.96 8.16
C PHE A 218 17.79 -9.84 8.15
N ASP A 219 19.01 -10.15 8.53
CA ASP A 219 20.14 -9.25 8.33
C ASP A 219 20.56 -9.28 6.86
N VAL A 220 20.89 -8.12 6.30
CA VAL A 220 21.29 -7.94 4.91
C VAL A 220 22.75 -7.55 4.84
N ALA A 221 23.54 -8.33 4.13
CA ALA A 221 24.95 -8.05 3.84
C ALA A 221 25.10 -7.10 2.64
N SER A 222 26.34 -6.62 2.43
CA SER A 222 26.64 -5.65 1.36
C SER A 222 26.42 -6.18 -0.07
N ASP A 223 26.50 -7.50 -0.24
CA ASP A 223 26.25 -8.21 -1.50
C ASP A 223 24.76 -8.57 -1.72
N GLY A 224 23.87 -8.23 -0.77
CA GLY A 224 22.45 -8.54 -0.81
C GLY A 224 22.11 -9.90 -0.22
N SER A 225 23.08 -10.72 0.17
CA SER A 225 22.80 -11.97 0.89
C SER A 225 22.18 -11.72 2.26
N THR A 226 21.41 -12.69 2.76
CA THR A 226 20.66 -12.56 4.01
C THR A 226 21.02 -13.64 5.00
N SER A 227 20.89 -13.31 6.29
CA SER A 227 21.16 -14.22 7.41
C SER A 227 20.30 -13.89 8.63
N ASN A 228 20.46 -14.65 9.73
CA ASN A 228 19.86 -14.35 11.03
C ASN A 228 18.34 -14.14 10.99
N ARG A 229 17.60 -15.09 10.38
CA ARG A 229 16.14 -15.06 10.41
C ARG A 229 15.63 -15.04 11.86
N ARG A 230 14.74 -14.11 12.15
CA ARG A 230 14.12 -13.96 13.48
C ARG A 230 12.70 -13.39 13.35
N VAL A 231 11.85 -13.65 14.33
CA VAL A 231 10.58 -12.92 14.47
C VAL A 231 10.93 -11.48 14.82
N PHE A 232 10.37 -10.53 14.08
CA PHE A 232 10.53 -9.10 14.34
C PHE A 232 9.41 -8.57 15.23
N GLY A 233 8.14 -8.85 14.90
CA GLY A 233 7.00 -8.42 15.68
C GLY A 233 5.72 -9.10 15.23
N GLY A 234 4.77 -9.26 16.16
CA GLY A 234 3.45 -9.82 15.91
C GLY A 234 2.43 -8.79 15.47
N LEU A 235 1.35 -9.24 14.84
CA LEU A 235 0.21 -8.42 14.43
C LEU A 235 -0.94 -8.47 15.46
N ASP A 236 -0.62 -8.62 16.73
CA ASP A 236 -1.55 -8.59 17.87
C ASP A 236 -2.80 -9.46 17.69
N GLY A 237 -2.60 -10.70 17.24
CA GLY A 237 -3.66 -11.67 16.99
C GLY A 237 -4.39 -11.52 15.66
N ASP A 238 -4.09 -10.50 14.86
CA ASP A 238 -4.59 -10.38 13.49
C ASP A 238 -3.86 -11.31 12.54
N ASN A 239 -4.40 -11.49 11.35
CA ASN A 239 -3.86 -12.40 10.33
C ASN A 239 -3.87 -11.77 8.93
N GLY A 240 -3.24 -12.48 7.99
CA GLY A 240 -3.17 -12.05 6.60
C GLY A 240 -2.32 -10.80 6.44
N GLY A 241 -1.19 -10.71 7.16
CA GLY A 241 -0.18 -9.68 6.95
C GLY A 241 0.18 -9.61 5.47
N ASP A 242 -0.01 -8.43 4.87
CA ASP A 242 0.08 -8.17 3.43
C ASP A 242 1.16 -7.12 3.17
N GLY A 243 0.90 -6.06 2.41
CA GLY A 243 1.89 -5.06 2.07
C GLY A 243 2.46 -4.27 3.26
N MET A 244 3.65 -3.71 3.08
CA MET A 244 4.36 -2.95 4.11
C MET A 244 4.87 -1.61 3.61
N ALA A 245 4.99 -0.64 4.53
CA ALA A 245 5.71 0.61 4.35
C ALA A 245 6.56 0.92 5.59
N ILE A 246 7.52 1.84 5.47
CA ILE A 246 8.38 2.24 6.58
C ILE A 246 8.49 3.76 6.65
N ASP A 247 8.57 4.31 7.88
CA ASP A 247 8.76 5.74 8.07
C ASP A 247 10.23 6.11 8.33
N GLY A 248 10.49 7.40 8.44
CA GLY A 248 11.82 7.93 8.65
C GLY A 248 12.44 7.60 10.02
N GLU A 249 11.61 7.19 10.99
CA GLU A 249 12.05 6.73 12.30
C GLU A 249 12.23 5.21 12.36
N GLY A 250 11.96 4.49 11.25
CA GLY A 250 12.08 3.04 11.15
C GLY A 250 10.89 2.26 11.71
N ARG A 251 9.74 2.92 11.96
CA ARG A 251 8.50 2.22 12.30
C ARG A 251 7.95 1.55 11.06
N LEU A 252 7.57 0.28 11.21
CA LEU A 252 7.02 -0.53 10.12
C LEU A 252 5.50 -0.50 10.18
N TYR A 253 4.89 -0.30 9.02
CA TYR A 253 3.44 -0.29 8.80
C TYR A 253 3.06 -1.53 7.99
N VAL A 254 2.13 -2.33 8.48
CA VAL A 254 1.76 -3.62 7.89
C VAL A 254 0.25 -3.68 7.72
N THR A 255 -0.22 -3.87 6.50
CA THR A 255 -1.66 -4.12 6.27
C THR A 255 -2.03 -5.53 6.69
N ALA A 256 -3.18 -5.67 7.32
CA ALA A 256 -3.78 -6.94 7.70
C ALA A 256 -5.32 -6.84 7.73
N ALA A 257 -6.02 -7.84 8.24
CA ALA A 257 -7.49 -7.88 8.18
C ALA A 257 -8.19 -6.71 8.88
N GLN A 258 -7.66 -6.27 10.04
CA GLN A 258 -8.26 -5.18 10.82
C GLN A 258 -7.90 -3.78 10.30
N GLY A 259 -6.74 -3.64 9.66
CA GLY A 259 -6.25 -2.34 9.20
C GLY A 259 -4.74 -2.30 9.00
N VAL A 260 -4.12 -1.18 9.36
CA VAL A 260 -2.67 -0.99 9.30
C VAL A 260 -2.09 -1.10 10.70
N HIS A 261 -1.35 -2.18 10.94
CA HIS A 261 -0.58 -2.39 12.17
C HIS A 261 0.69 -1.55 12.14
N VAL A 262 1.04 -0.94 13.25
CA VAL A 262 2.25 -0.13 13.40
C VAL A 262 3.18 -0.81 14.40
N LEU A 263 4.39 -1.14 13.95
CA LEU A 263 5.44 -1.72 14.78
C LEU A 263 6.56 -0.69 14.98
N SER A 264 7.09 -0.63 16.20
CA SER A 264 8.27 0.20 16.50
C SER A 264 9.52 -0.31 15.78
N PRO A 265 10.63 0.45 15.73
CA PRO A 265 11.89 -0.03 15.19
C PRO A 265 12.46 -1.28 15.90
N SER A 266 11.97 -1.59 17.10
CA SER A 266 12.31 -2.81 17.85
C SER A 266 11.29 -3.94 17.71
N GLY A 267 10.25 -3.76 16.88
CA GLY A 267 9.22 -4.78 16.65
C GLY A 267 8.06 -4.78 17.66
N GLN A 268 8.04 -3.82 18.60
CA GLN A 268 6.91 -3.68 19.52
C GLN A 268 5.68 -3.20 18.78
N HIS A 269 4.53 -3.83 18.98
CA HIS A 269 3.25 -3.40 18.44
C HIS A 269 2.80 -2.10 19.12
N LEU A 270 2.57 -1.03 18.35
CA LEU A 270 2.19 0.31 18.83
C LEU A 270 0.67 0.55 18.73
N GLY A 271 0.00 -0.15 17.84
CA GLY A 271 -1.44 -0.04 17.62
C GLY A 271 -1.85 -0.38 16.20
N VAL A 272 -3.15 -0.25 15.95
CA VAL A 272 -3.77 -0.48 14.63
C VAL A 272 -4.46 0.81 14.19
N ILE A 273 -4.27 1.21 12.95
CA ILE A 273 -5.05 2.23 12.26
C ILE A 273 -6.17 1.51 11.51
N PRO A 274 -7.43 1.53 11.99
CA PRO A 274 -8.53 0.86 11.31
C PRO A 274 -8.75 1.45 9.91
N THR A 275 -9.11 0.60 8.95
CA THR A 275 -9.35 1.02 7.56
C THR A 275 -10.81 0.84 7.18
N PRO A 276 -11.40 1.73 6.34
CA PRO A 276 -12.78 1.65 5.89
C PRO A 276 -13.13 0.33 5.20
N ARG A 277 -12.17 -0.27 4.51
CA ARG A 277 -12.27 -1.58 3.85
C ARG A 277 -11.02 -2.39 4.15
N ARG A 278 -11.00 -3.68 3.80
CA ARG A 278 -9.80 -4.49 3.93
C ARG A 278 -8.66 -3.91 3.11
N ALA A 279 -7.58 -3.54 3.76
CA ALA A 279 -6.35 -3.05 3.14
C ALA A 279 -5.52 -4.21 2.60
N ILE A 280 -4.80 -3.98 1.48
CA ILE A 280 -3.86 -4.96 0.92
C ILE A 280 -2.43 -4.46 0.89
N THR A 281 -2.22 -3.17 0.62
CA THR A 281 -0.89 -2.57 0.57
C THR A 281 -0.97 -1.09 0.95
N LEU A 282 0.17 -0.42 1.05
CA LEU A 282 0.21 0.98 1.45
C LEU A 282 1.52 1.67 1.03
N ALA A 283 1.47 2.99 0.92
CA ALA A 283 2.65 3.81 0.68
C ALA A 283 2.52 5.19 1.33
N PHE A 284 3.62 5.72 1.80
CA PHE A 284 3.72 7.13 2.19
C PHE A 284 3.94 8.00 0.96
N SER A 285 3.14 9.06 0.80
CA SER A 285 3.32 10.08 -0.23
C SER A 285 2.74 11.43 0.23
N GLY A 286 2.32 12.28 -0.73
CA GLY A 286 1.85 13.62 -0.45
C GLY A 286 2.96 14.58 -0.07
N PRO A 287 2.62 15.84 0.27
CA PRO A 287 3.59 16.83 0.75
C PRO A 287 4.37 16.28 1.95
N ASP A 288 5.69 16.37 1.90
CA ASP A 288 6.59 15.91 2.97
C ASP A 288 6.46 14.41 3.33
N LYS A 289 5.81 13.58 2.48
CA LYS A 289 5.50 12.17 2.76
C LYS A 289 4.76 11.98 4.10
N LYS A 290 3.83 12.84 4.42
CA LYS A 290 2.96 12.76 5.61
C LYS A 290 1.53 12.35 5.29
N THR A 291 1.32 11.68 4.17
CA THR A 291 0.04 11.09 3.79
C THR A 291 0.25 9.60 3.52
N LEU A 292 -0.56 8.77 4.18
CA LEU A 292 -0.60 7.34 3.94
C LEU A 292 -1.68 7.04 2.91
N TYR A 293 -1.30 6.44 1.78
CA TYR A 293 -2.20 5.94 0.75
C TYR A 293 -2.34 4.43 0.89
N VAL A 294 -3.58 3.94 0.89
CA VAL A 294 -3.89 2.54 1.17
C VAL A 294 -4.89 2.01 0.15
N PRO A 295 -4.47 1.16 -0.80
CA PRO A 295 -5.36 0.35 -1.61
C PRO A 295 -6.20 -0.60 -0.75
N GLN A 296 -7.53 -0.60 -0.99
CA GLN A 296 -8.48 -1.35 -0.18
C GLN A 296 -9.52 -2.05 -1.06
N MET A 297 -10.05 -3.17 -0.56
CA MET A 297 -10.94 -4.05 -1.32
C MET A 297 -12.34 -3.47 -1.50
N GLY A 298 -12.86 -3.61 -2.73
CA GLY A 298 -14.20 -3.21 -3.12
C GLY A 298 -14.31 -1.74 -3.50
N ALA A 299 -15.36 -1.44 -4.23
CA ALA A 299 -15.76 -0.08 -4.64
C ALA A 299 -17.27 0.01 -4.74
N VAL A 300 -17.75 1.21 -5.00
CA VAL A 300 -19.17 1.50 -5.26
C VAL A 300 -19.29 2.02 -6.69
N GLY A 301 -20.20 1.44 -7.44
CA GLY A 301 -20.47 1.86 -8.81
C GLY A 301 -21.25 3.18 -8.89
N PRO A 302 -21.42 3.73 -10.11
CA PRO A 302 -22.18 4.95 -10.32
C PRO A 302 -23.67 4.87 -9.89
N ASP A 303 -24.18 3.66 -9.75
CA ASP A 303 -25.55 3.38 -9.25
C ASP A 303 -25.67 3.33 -7.73
N GLY A 304 -24.58 3.60 -7.02
CA GLY A 304 -24.51 3.57 -5.55
C GLY A 304 -24.45 2.17 -4.93
N LYS A 305 -24.31 1.11 -5.76
CA LYS A 305 -24.21 -0.27 -5.29
C LYS A 305 -22.75 -0.74 -5.27
N ALA A 306 -22.46 -1.73 -4.42
CA ALA A 306 -21.16 -2.38 -4.43
C ALA A 306 -20.87 -2.98 -5.82
N TRP A 307 -19.70 -2.65 -6.38
CA TRP A 307 -19.25 -3.28 -7.61
C TRP A 307 -18.92 -4.75 -7.39
N THR A 308 -19.34 -5.57 -8.32
CA THR A 308 -18.92 -6.96 -8.41
C THR A 308 -17.67 -7.04 -9.28
N THR A 309 -16.71 -7.85 -8.87
CA THR A 309 -15.53 -8.10 -9.69
C THR A 309 -15.88 -8.94 -10.92
N PRO A 310 -15.20 -8.74 -12.05
CA PRO A 310 -15.28 -9.70 -13.16
C PRO A 310 -14.89 -11.10 -12.68
N GLU A 311 -15.49 -12.12 -13.28
CA GLU A 311 -15.17 -13.52 -12.99
C GLU A 311 -13.66 -13.78 -13.16
N GLY A 312 -13.05 -14.42 -12.17
CA GLY A 312 -11.66 -14.79 -12.18
C GLY A 312 -10.66 -13.71 -11.72
N VAL A 313 -11.08 -12.48 -11.44
CA VAL A 313 -10.21 -11.46 -10.87
C VAL A 313 -9.82 -11.84 -9.44
N ARG A 314 -8.52 -11.98 -9.17
CA ARG A 314 -8.00 -12.43 -7.87
C ARG A 314 -7.84 -11.31 -6.87
N ASN A 315 -7.41 -10.15 -7.33
CA ASN A 315 -7.28 -8.96 -6.51
C ASN A 315 -8.49 -8.05 -6.75
N THR A 316 -9.12 -7.62 -5.69
CA THR A 316 -10.31 -6.76 -5.70
C THR A 316 -10.10 -5.44 -4.99
N ALA A 317 -8.84 -4.98 -4.88
CA ALA A 317 -8.52 -3.67 -4.30
C ALA A 317 -8.86 -2.55 -5.30
N MET A 318 -10.12 -2.15 -5.28
CA MET A 318 -10.74 -1.26 -6.27
C MET A 318 -10.85 0.17 -5.77
N THR A 319 -10.29 0.49 -4.60
CA THR A 319 -10.29 1.82 -4.00
C THR A 319 -8.91 2.16 -3.44
N ILE A 320 -8.56 3.45 -3.48
CA ILE A 320 -7.43 4.00 -2.72
C ILE A 320 -7.96 5.05 -1.77
N TYR A 321 -7.69 4.87 -0.48
CA TYR A 321 -7.95 5.86 0.55
C TYR A 321 -6.64 6.51 0.98
N ARG A 322 -6.73 7.76 1.45
CA ARG A 322 -5.59 8.45 2.08
C ARG A 322 -5.91 8.90 3.49
N LEU A 323 -4.88 8.97 4.32
CA LEU A 323 -4.95 9.42 5.71
C LEU A 323 -3.81 10.38 6.01
N PRO A 324 -4.06 11.56 6.61
CA PRO A 324 -3.01 12.43 7.08
C PRO A 324 -2.29 11.82 8.28
N MET A 325 -0.96 11.87 8.27
CA MET A 325 -0.09 11.26 9.27
C MET A 325 0.74 12.31 10.01
N LEU A 326 1.04 12.07 11.28
CA LEU A 326 2.10 12.77 12.01
C LEU A 326 3.47 12.26 11.59
N ALA A 327 3.59 10.95 11.42
CA ALA A 327 4.78 10.28 10.91
C ALA A 327 5.10 10.70 9.47
N GLN A 328 6.39 10.76 9.17
CA GLN A 328 6.89 11.02 7.82
C GLN A 328 7.46 9.74 7.23
N GLY A 329 6.95 9.31 6.08
CA GLY A 329 7.48 8.16 5.35
C GLY A 329 8.96 8.34 5.00
N TYR A 330 9.70 7.24 4.93
CA TYR A 330 11.11 7.27 4.58
C TYR A 330 11.33 7.86 3.18
N LYS A 331 12.26 8.81 3.06
CA LYS A 331 12.49 9.56 1.79
C LYS A 331 13.46 8.86 0.85
N GLY A 332 14.28 7.96 1.33
CA GLY A 332 15.38 7.36 0.55
C GLY A 332 14.96 6.29 -0.44
N ARG A 333 13.92 5.53 -0.13
CA ARG A 333 13.29 4.52 -1.00
C ARG A 333 11.79 4.62 -0.80
N PRO A 334 11.07 5.18 -1.77
CA PRO A 334 9.63 5.30 -1.65
C PRO A 334 8.96 3.94 -1.81
N LYS A 335 8.33 3.50 -0.75
CA LYS A 335 7.24 2.56 -0.70
C LYS A 335 6.42 2.86 0.51
#